data_3d1303dd38aeab46ad0e90118caf86a6
#
_entry.id   3d1303dd38aeab46ad0e90118caf86a6
#
_cell.length_a   1.000
_cell.length_b   1.000
_cell.length_c   1.000
_cell.angle_alpha   90.00
_cell.angle_beta   90.00
_cell.angle_gamma   90.00
#
_symmetry.space_group_name_H-M   'P 1'
#
loop_
_entity.id
_entity.type
_entity.pdbx_description
1 polymer ?
#
loop_
_entity_poly.entity_id
_entity_poly.type
_entity_poly.pdbx_seq_one_letter_code
_entity_poly.pdbx_strand_id
1 'polypeptide(L)' 'NHLGALEYQGELFVLTNKVSAAKKNLVKLEKLCGLKCGEYLDLKKAIGKK' A
#
# COMPACT_ATOMS: atom_id res chain seq x y z
N ASN A 1 2.46 1.13 -14.06
CA ASN A 1 2.81 2.43 -13.50
C ASN A 1 3.28 2.28 -12.06
N HIS A 2 3.85 3.36 -11.51
CA HIS A 2 4.41 3.31 -10.16
C HIS A 2 3.36 3.07 -9.09
N LEU A 3 2.16 3.60 -9.28
CA LEU A 3 1.11 3.46 -8.30
C LEU A 3 0.66 2.01 -8.17
N GLY A 4 0.42 1.37 -9.29
CA GLY A 4 0.02 -0.03 -9.28
C GLY A 4 1.11 -0.94 -8.73
N ALA A 5 2.37 -0.65 -9.08
CA ALA A 5 3.50 -1.43 -8.57
C ALA A 5 3.62 -1.31 -7.06
N LEU A 6 3.49 -0.09 -6.52
CA LEU A 6 3.56 0.13 -5.08
C LEU A 6 2.43 -0.56 -4.34
N GLU A 7 1.23 -0.50 -4.90
CA GLU A 7 0.08 -1.18 -4.31
C GLU A 7 0.30 -2.69 -4.28
N TYR A 8 0.66 -3.26 -5.42
CA TYR A 8 0.85 -4.70 -5.53
C TYR A 8 1.95 -5.20 -4.59
N GLN A 9 3.08 -4.51 -4.59
CA GLN A 9 4.19 -4.86 -3.71
C GLN A 9 3.77 -4.74 -2.24
N GLY A 10 3.02 -3.69 -1.91
CA GLY A 10 2.53 -3.52 -0.54
C GLY A 10 1.62 -4.66 -0.12
N GLU A 11 0.76 -5.12 -1.00
CA GLU A 11 -0.11 -6.25 -0.70
C GLU A 11 0.69 -7.54 -0.50
N LEU A 12 1.74 -7.74 -1.29
CA LEU A 12 2.62 -8.88 -1.09
C LEU A 12 3.31 -8.82 0.27
N PHE A 13 3.73 -7.63 0.69
CA PHE A 13 4.32 -7.46 2.02
C PHE A 13 3.33 -7.84 3.11
N VAL A 14 2.06 -7.48 2.95
CA VAL A 14 1.03 -7.86 3.92
C VAL A 14 0.89 -9.38 3.98
N LEU A 15 0.87 -10.03 2.81
CA LEU A 15 0.73 -11.48 2.74
C LEU A 15 1.91 -12.22 3.36
N THR A 16 3.08 -11.61 3.35
CA THR A 16 4.29 -12.22 3.90
C THR A 16 4.62 -11.72 5.30
N ASN A 17 3.67 -11.09 5.97
CA ASN A 17 3.81 -10.54 7.32
C ASN A 17 4.85 -9.43 7.44
N LYS A 18 5.09 -8.72 6.34
CA LYS A 18 6.02 -7.58 6.34
C LYS A 18 5.23 -6.28 6.39
N VAL A 19 4.43 -6.13 7.45
CA VAL A 19 3.51 -5.00 7.57
C VAL A 19 4.24 -3.66 7.61
N SER A 20 5.41 -3.60 8.26
CA SER A 20 6.20 -2.36 8.28
C SER A 20 6.58 -1.90 6.88
N ALA A 21 7.00 -2.84 6.04
CA ALA A 21 7.35 -2.53 4.65
C ALA A 21 6.10 -2.09 3.87
N ALA A 22 4.97 -2.74 4.12
CA ALA A 22 3.71 -2.36 3.47
C ALA A 22 3.32 -0.93 3.84
N LYS A 23 3.50 -0.54 5.10
CA LYS A 23 3.21 0.81 5.55
C LYS A 23 4.11 1.84 4.89
N LYS A 24 5.35 1.51 4.61
CA LYS A 24 6.24 2.40 3.87
C LYS A 24 5.72 2.66 2.47
N ASN A 25 5.23 1.61 1.80
CA ASN A 25 4.64 1.76 0.48
C ASN A 25 3.35 2.59 0.56
N LEU A 26 2.59 2.43 1.63
CA LEU A 26 1.37 3.22 1.83
C LEU A 26 1.69 4.71 1.91
N VAL A 27 2.74 5.08 2.64
CA VAL A 27 3.17 6.48 2.73
C VAL A 27 3.60 7.00 1.37
N LYS A 28 4.30 6.18 0.57
CA LYS A 28 4.69 6.58 -0.78
C LYS A 28 3.47 6.83 -1.66
N LEU A 29 2.45 5.98 -1.56
CA LEU A 29 1.22 6.15 -2.32
C LEU A 29 0.50 7.43 -1.91
N GLU A 30 0.47 7.72 -0.61
CA GLU A 30 -0.13 8.95 -0.14
C GLU A 30 0.53 10.17 -0.75
N LYS A 31 1.85 10.18 -0.82
CA LYS A 31 2.60 11.30 -1.38
C LYS A 31 2.44 11.43 -2.89
N LEU A 32 2.25 10.31 -3.57
CA LEU A 32 2.18 10.30 -5.03
C LEU A 32 0.78 10.56 -5.56
N CYS A 33 -0.25 10.06 -4.87
CA CYS A 33 -1.60 10.15 -5.40
C CYS A 33 -2.65 10.60 -4.37
N GLY A 34 -2.28 10.78 -3.11
CA GLY A 34 -3.17 11.35 -2.10
C GLY A 34 -3.99 10.31 -1.36
N LEU A 35 -4.72 10.78 -0.35
CA LEU A 35 -5.46 9.93 0.58
C LEU A 35 -6.72 9.31 -0.05
N LYS A 36 -7.21 9.87 -1.16
CA LYS A 36 -8.41 9.36 -1.82
C LYS A 36 -8.09 8.50 -3.04
N CYS A 37 -6.82 8.24 -3.27
CA CYS A 37 -6.37 7.44 -4.39
C CYS A 37 -6.78 5.98 -4.21
N GLY A 38 -7.27 5.35 -5.27
CA GLY A 38 -7.71 3.96 -5.19
C GLY A 38 -6.62 3.01 -4.73
N GLU A 39 -5.41 3.18 -5.25
CA GLU A 39 -4.28 2.34 -4.85
C GLU A 39 -3.96 2.52 -3.37
N TYR A 40 -3.99 3.76 -2.88
CA TYR A 40 -3.75 4.04 -1.47
C TYR A 40 -4.82 3.36 -0.60
N LEU A 41 -6.07 3.53 -0.97
CA LEU A 41 -7.18 2.97 -0.18
C LEU A 41 -7.16 1.45 -0.17
N ASP A 42 -6.85 0.84 -1.30
CA ASP A 42 -6.78 -0.61 -1.40
C ASP A 42 -5.68 -1.18 -0.51
N LEU A 43 -4.50 -0.55 -0.53
CA LEU A 43 -3.40 -1.02 0.31
C LEU A 43 -3.70 -0.77 1.77
N LYS A 44 -4.29 0.37 2.10
CA LYS A 44 -4.68 0.66 3.48
C LYS A 44 -5.65 -0.39 4.01
N LYS A 45 -6.61 -0.80 3.19
CA LYS A 45 -7.55 -1.86 3.56
C LYS A 45 -6.82 -3.18 3.82
N ALA A 46 -5.89 -3.53 2.96
CA ALA A 46 -5.15 -4.79 3.12
C ALA A 46 -4.37 -4.80 4.42
N ILE A 47 -3.73 -3.68 4.76
CA ILE A 47 -2.98 -3.56 6.01
C ILE A 47 -3.94 -3.65 7.21
N GLY A 48 -5.10 -3.02 7.10
CA GLY A 48 -6.08 -3.00 8.17
C GLY A 48 -6.68 -4.37 8.50
N LYS A 49 -6.63 -5.30 7.55
CA LYS A 49 -7.15 -6.64 7.77
C LYS A 49 -6.20 -7.53 8.58
N LYS A 50 -4.98 -7.09 8.75
CA LYS A 50 -3.99 -7.81 9.55
C LYS A 50 -4.03 -7.34 10.98
#